data_12b2da154cc13a374d2620867a1f2b60
#
_entry.id   12b2da154cc13a374d2620867a1f2b60
#
_cell.length_a   1.000
_cell.length_b   1.000
_cell.length_c   1.000
_cell.angle_alpha   90.00
_cell.angle_beta   90.00
_cell.angle_gamma   90.00
#
_symmetry.space_group_name_H-M   'P 1'
#
loop_
_entity.id
_entity.type
_entity.pdbx_description
1 polymer ?
#
loop_
_entity_poly.entity_id
_entity_poly.type
_entity_poly.pdbx_seq_one_letter_code
_entity_poly.pdbx_strand_id
1 'polypeptide(L)'
;MSFKFVFLGKKDGIIEKYATAMQEAVPGLEVYFASERDQQLVDLTEASGCFGTLDKELLVPAKKLEWLAAPAAGPPRGYYFPELIESNIQVTNFRGIFNDHISSHIMAFVLCFSRGMHVFFADQFNQKWTNSGEKSPAVHLPESTALIVGVGGIGAATALHCKHFGMEVIGIDP
;
A
#
# COMPACT_ATOMS: atom_id res chain seq x y z
N MET A 1 18.11 28.07 -3.37
CA MET A 1 17.45 27.65 -2.12
C MET A 1 17.70 26.15 -1.98
N SER A 2 18.27 25.67 -0.86
CA SER A 2 18.40 24.24 -0.64
C SER A 2 17.03 23.71 -0.15
N PHE A 3 16.61 22.59 -0.72
CA PHE A 3 15.38 21.91 -0.29
C PHE A 3 15.76 20.84 0.72
N LYS A 4 15.30 20.97 1.95
CA LYS A 4 15.56 20.00 3.02
C LYS A 4 14.41 19.00 3.10
N PHE A 5 14.73 17.70 2.96
CA PHE A 5 13.78 16.58 3.07
C PHE A 5 14.14 15.68 4.25
N VAL A 6 13.16 15.35 5.08
CA VAL A 6 13.35 14.56 6.31
C VAL A 6 12.57 13.25 6.24
N PHE A 7 13.24 12.13 6.36
CA PHE A 7 12.60 10.84 6.63
C PHE A 7 12.37 10.68 8.13
N LEU A 8 11.09 10.62 8.54
CA LEU A 8 10.67 10.40 9.91
C LEU A 8 10.65 8.91 10.23
N GLY A 9 11.76 8.37 10.70
CA GLY A 9 11.89 6.95 11.02
C GLY A 9 13.32 6.46 10.94
N LYS A 10 13.49 5.16 11.15
CA LYS A 10 14.80 4.52 11.10
C LYS A 10 15.36 4.53 9.69
N LYS A 11 16.65 4.82 9.60
CA LYS A 11 17.44 4.66 8.40
C LYS A 11 17.62 3.16 8.13
N ASP A 12 17.03 2.65 7.06
CA ASP A 12 17.21 1.29 6.58
C ASP A 12 17.69 1.28 5.13
N GLY A 13 18.13 0.11 4.65
CA GLY A 13 18.73 0.01 3.32
C GLY A 13 17.77 0.32 2.15
N ILE A 14 16.45 0.31 2.36
CA ILE A 14 15.46 0.69 1.35
C ILE A 14 15.33 2.22 1.33
N ILE A 15 15.15 2.81 2.49
CA ILE A 15 15.02 4.27 2.64
C ILE A 15 16.31 4.98 2.20
N GLU A 16 17.49 4.40 2.46
CA GLU A 16 18.75 4.92 1.95
C GLU A 16 18.82 4.94 0.42
N LYS A 17 18.35 3.89 -0.24
CA LYS A 17 18.27 3.84 -1.71
C LYS A 17 17.36 4.94 -2.27
N TYR A 18 16.21 5.18 -1.62
CA TYR A 18 15.32 6.27 -2.02
C TYR A 18 15.96 7.63 -1.84
N ALA A 19 16.62 7.86 -0.70
CA ALA A 19 17.32 9.11 -0.43
C ALA A 19 18.42 9.38 -1.48
N THR A 20 19.22 8.37 -1.81
CA THR A 20 20.26 8.48 -2.85
C THR A 20 19.64 8.82 -4.21
N ALA A 21 18.62 8.10 -4.62
CA ALA A 21 17.93 8.35 -5.89
C ALA A 21 17.30 9.76 -5.96
N MET A 22 16.76 10.23 -4.84
CA MET A 22 16.22 11.59 -4.74
C MET A 22 17.31 12.66 -4.89
N GLN A 23 18.46 12.48 -4.23
CA GLN A 23 19.59 13.41 -4.31
C GLN A 23 20.24 13.43 -5.71
N GLU A 24 20.30 12.28 -6.39
CA GLU A 24 20.74 12.19 -7.78
C GLU A 24 19.78 12.90 -8.74
N ALA A 25 18.46 12.79 -8.50
CA ALA A 25 17.43 13.38 -9.35
C ALA A 25 17.26 14.90 -9.12
N VAL A 26 17.56 15.39 -7.91
CA VAL A 26 17.31 16.80 -7.53
C VAL A 26 18.61 17.43 -6.99
N PRO A 27 19.36 18.14 -7.82
CA PRO A 27 20.58 18.83 -7.39
C PRO A 27 20.31 19.82 -6.26
N GLY A 28 21.09 19.74 -5.19
CA GLY A 28 20.95 20.60 -4.02
C GLY A 28 19.92 20.15 -2.99
N LEU A 29 19.31 18.96 -3.16
CA LEU A 29 18.47 18.34 -2.16
C LEU A 29 19.30 17.84 -0.97
N GLU A 30 18.97 18.29 0.22
CA GLU A 30 19.54 17.81 1.47
C GLU A 30 18.58 16.80 2.11
N VAL A 31 19.05 15.57 2.35
CA VAL A 31 18.23 14.50 2.93
C VAL A 31 18.72 14.16 4.33
N TYR A 32 17.79 14.11 5.27
CA TYR A 32 18.01 13.81 6.68
C TYR A 32 17.17 12.62 7.14
N PHE A 33 17.63 11.93 8.18
CA PHE A 33 16.94 10.79 8.79
C PHE A 33 16.77 11.06 10.28
N ALA A 34 15.54 11.15 10.73
CA ALA A 34 15.20 11.43 12.12
C ALA A 34 14.43 10.25 12.73
N SER A 35 15.14 9.34 13.40
CA SER A 35 14.54 8.18 14.06
C SER A 35 13.97 8.50 15.45
N GLU A 36 14.63 9.41 16.16
CA GLU A 36 14.27 9.78 17.52
C GLU A 36 13.41 11.04 17.54
N ARG A 37 12.50 11.10 18.50
CA ARG A 37 11.52 12.18 18.61
C ARG A 37 12.15 13.58 18.67
N ASP A 38 13.15 13.76 19.50
CA ASP A 38 13.83 15.05 19.64
C ASP A 38 14.50 15.48 18.34
N GLN A 39 15.08 14.53 17.60
CA GLN A 39 15.67 14.80 16.31
C GLN A 39 14.61 15.17 15.26
N GLN A 40 13.44 14.52 15.29
CA GLN A 40 12.30 14.86 14.42
C GLN A 40 11.85 16.29 14.64
N LEU A 41 11.69 16.72 15.91
CA LEU A 41 11.32 18.08 16.26
C LEU A 41 12.31 19.11 15.75
N VAL A 42 13.61 18.83 15.88
CA VAL A 42 14.69 19.72 15.39
C VAL A 42 14.72 19.79 13.88
N ASP A 43 14.75 18.64 13.20
CA ASP A 43 14.91 18.58 11.74
C ASP A 43 13.72 19.16 10.99
N LEU A 44 12.50 19.05 11.54
CA LEU A 44 11.29 19.60 10.93
C LEU A 44 11.25 21.13 10.95
N THR A 45 12.03 21.82 11.77
CA THR A 45 12.04 23.31 11.82
C THR A 45 12.45 23.93 10.48
N GLU A 46 13.34 23.26 9.76
CA GLU A 46 13.88 23.74 8.48
C GLU A 46 13.47 22.85 7.29
N ALA A 47 12.65 21.83 7.51
CA ALA A 47 12.21 20.92 6.46
C ALA A 47 11.22 21.59 5.51
N SER A 48 11.45 21.43 4.20
CA SER A 48 10.50 21.78 3.14
C SER A 48 9.61 20.59 2.77
N GLY A 49 10.12 19.37 2.94
CA GLY A 49 9.38 18.13 2.74
C GLY A 49 9.72 17.07 3.77
N CYS A 50 8.80 16.16 4.04
CA CYS A 50 9.09 14.99 4.86
C CYS A 50 8.32 13.75 4.38
N PHE A 51 8.86 12.57 4.74
CA PHE A 51 8.22 11.28 4.56
C PHE A 51 7.94 10.67 5.93
N GLY A 52 6.69 10.30 6.18
CA GLY A 52 6.33 9.64 7.43
C GLY A 52 4.96 10.05 7.95
N THR A 53 4.82 9.99 9.27
CA THR A 53 3.58 10.36 9.98
C THR A 53 3.86 11.55 10.87
N LEU A 54 3.08 12.60 10.71
CA LEU A 54 3.05 13.73 11.63
C LEU A 54 1.97 13.51 12.69
N ASP A 55 2.19 14.09 13.84
CA ASP A 55 1.18 14.36 14.84
C ASP A 55 1.17 15.87 15.18
N LYS A 56 0.31 16.27 16.11
CA LYS A 56 0.17 17.68 16.49
C LYS A 56 1.47 18.30 16.99
N GLU A 57 2.26 17.55 17.76
CA GLU A 57 3.51 18.04 18.34
C GLU A 57 4.57 18.24 17.24
N LEU A 58 4.71 17.31 16.31
CA LEU A 58 5.63 17.41 15.16
C LEU A 58 5.23 18.52 14.18
N LEU A 59 3.94 18.82 14.07
CA LEU A 59 3.46 19.88 13.20
C LEU A 59 3.82 21.28 13.73
N VAL A 60 3.94 21.46 15.05
CA VAL A 60 4.23 22.77 15.67
C VAL A 60 5.54 23.40 15.15
N PRO A 61 6.69 22.70 15.15
CA PRO A 61 7.92 23.27 14.60
C PRO A 61 8.00 23.31 13.08
N ALA A 62 7.19 22.55 12.37
CA ALA A 62 7.26 22.34 10.92
C ALA A 62 6.70 23.53 10.10
N LYS A 63 7.15 24.76 10.40
CA LYS A 63 6.61 26.00 9.82
C LYS A 63 6.95 26.21 8.34
N LYS A 64 8.00 25.56 7.85
CA LYS A 64 8.47 25.64 6.44
C LYS A 64 8.03 24.44 5.62
N LEU A 65 7.32 23.48 6.24
CA LEU A 65 6.92 22.24 5.58
C LEU A 65 5.82 22.54 4.55
N GLU A 66 6.11 22.21 3.30
CA GLU A 66 5.20 22.36 2.15
C GLU A 66 4.67 21.01 1.66
N TRP A 67 5.42 19.93 1.91
CA TRP A 67 5.09 18.59 1.41
C TRP A 67 5.26 17.49 2.45
N LEU A 68 4.20 16.70 2.65
CA LEU A 68 4.19 15.48 3.46
C LEU A 68 3.90 14.28 2.57
N ALA A 69 4.86 13.39 2.39
CA ALA A 69 4.69 12.12 1.72
C ALA A 69 4.26 11.05 2.74
N ALA A 70 3.01 10.61 2.66
CA ALA A 70 2.47 9.58 3.54
C ALA A 70 3.00 8.19 3.17
N PRO A 71 3.40 7.33 4.14
CA PRO A 71 4.05 6.05 3.86
C PRO A 71 3.09 4.94 3.41
N ALA A 72 1.79 5.18 3.37
CA ALA A 72 0.77 4.19 3.04
C ALA A 72 -0.13 4.64 1.90
N ALA A 73 -0.63 3.69 1.12
CA ALA A 73 -1.61 3.95 0.06
C ALA A 73 -2.97 4.42 0.60
N GLY A 74 -3.34 4.00 1.82
CA GLY A 74 -4.48 4.47 2.58
C GLY A 74 -4.02 4.79 4.00
N PRO A 75 -3.75 6.05 4.34
CA PRO A 75 -3.36 6.42 5.69
C PRO A 75 -4.39 5.98 6.73
N PRO A 76 -3.95 5.53 7.92
CA PRO A 76 -4.85 5.03 8.94
C PRO A 76 -5.77 6.13 9.50
N ARG A 77 -6.83 5.71 10.17
CA ARG A 77 -7.74 6.64 10.84
C ARG A 77 -6.96 7.54 11.81
N GLY A 78 -7.19 8.85 11.74
CA GLY A 78 -6.52 9.86 12.56
C GLY A 78 -5.21 10.40 11.96
N TYR A 79 -4.77 9.88 10.82
CA TYR A 79 -3.62 10.45 10.11
C TYR A 79 -3.88 11.91 9.70
N TYR A 80 -5.08 12.17 9.19
CA TYR A 80 -5.55 13.53 8.89
C TYR A 80 -6.23 14.11 10.13
N PHE A 81 -5.46 14.76 10.99
CA PHE A 81 -6.00 15.48 12.15
C PHE A 81 -6.33 16.94 11.77
N PRO A 82 -7.19 17.64 12.54
CA PRO A 82 -7.71 18.95 12.15
C PRO A 82 -6.63 19.96 11.76
N GLU A 83 -5.58 20.09 12.56
CA GLU A 83 -4.52 21.08 12.33
C GLU A 83 -3.71 20.77 11.04
N LEU A 84 -3.57 19.51 10.65
CA LEU A 84 -2.96 19.13 9.37
C LEU A 84 -3.89 19.45 8.19
N ILE A 85 -5.20 19.21 8.34
CA ILE A 85 -6.21 19.52 7.30
C ILE A 85 -6.30 21.03 7.06
N GLU A 86 -6.20 21.84 8.12
CA GLU A 86 -6.24 23.29 8.06
C GLU A 86 -4.93 23.92 7.57
N SER A 87 -3.85 23.14 7.49
CA SER A 87 -2.54 23.61 7.03
C SER A 87 -2.49 23.73 5.50
N ASN A 88 -1.48 24.44 4.98
CA ASN A 88 -1.19 24.51 3.54
C ASN A 88 -0.26 23.38 3.07
N ILE A 89 0.00 22.37 3.90
CA ILE A 89 0.89 21.26 3.57
C ILE A 89 0.22 20.36 2.54
N GLN A 90 0.87 20.16 1.40
CA GLN A 90 0.42 19.20 0.40
C GLN A 90 0.72 17.77 0.86
N VAL A 91 -0.32 16.96 1.06
CA VAL A 91 -0.17 15.55 1.43
C VAL A 91 -0.32 14.67 0.21
N THR A 92 0.66 13.80 -0.04
CA THR A 92 0.62 12.77 -1.08
C THR A 92 0.74 11.38 -0.47
N ASN A 93 0.23 10.37 -1.17
CA ASN A 93 0.33 8.97 -0.77
C ASN A 93 0.60 8.04 -1.96
N PHE A 94 0.79 6.76 -1.69
CA PHE A 94 1.07 5.73 -2.69
C PHE A 94 -0.21 5.11 -3.29
N ARG A 95 -1.24 5.91 -3.56
CA ARG A 95 -2.48 5.42 -4.14
C ARG A 95 -2.23 4.75 -5.50
N GLY A 96 -2.75 3.55 -5.66
CA GLY A 96 -2.74 2.82 -6.94
C GLY A 96 -1.57 1.87 -7.17
N ILE A 97 -0.43 2.03 -6.46
CA ILE A 97 0.77 1.21 -6.70
C ILE A 97 0.62 -0.27 -6.32
N PHE A 98 -0.40 -0.63 -5.55
CA PHE A 98 -0.63 -2.01 -5.10
C PHE A 98 -1.77 -2.71 -5.85
N ASN A 99 -2.37 -2.07 -6.86
CA ASN A 99 -3.57 -2.61 -7.52
C ASN A 99 -3.30 -3.96 -8.18
N ASP A 100 -2.20 -4.09 -8.90
CA ASP A 100 -1.75 -5.30 -9.58
C ASP A 100 -1.32 -6.39 -8.59
N HIS A 101 -0.54 -6.03 -7.58
CA HIS A 101 -0.08 -6.97 -6.55
C HIS A 101 -1.25 -7.58 -5.77
N ILE A 102 -2.16 -6.72 -5.27
CA ILE A 102 -3.28 -7.18 -4.45
C ILE A 102 -4.30 -7.95 -5.30
N SER A 103 -4.60 -7.49 -6.51
CA SER A 103 -5.52 -8.20 -7.41
C SER A 103 -4.99 -9.57 -7.81
N SER A 104 -3.69 -9.69 -8.07
CA SER A 104 -3.04 -10.98 -8.33
C SER A 104 -3.10 -11.92 -7.13
N HIS A 105 -2.91 -11.37 -5.90
CA HIS A 105 -3.04 -12.13 -4.66
C HIS A 105 -4.48 -12.63 -4.44
N ILE A 106 -5.49 -11.81 -4.71
CA ILE A 106 -6.89 -12.21 -4.68
C ILE A 106 -7.15 -13.37 -5.65
N MET A 107 -6.61 -13.27 -6.88
CA MET A 107 -6.77 -14.35 -7.87
C MET A 107 -6.07 -15.63 -7.44
N ALA A 108 -4.95 -15.57 -6.73
CA ALA A 108 -4.31 -16.75 -6.17
C ALA A 108 -5.25 -17.50 -5.20
N PHE A 109 -6.00 -16.79 -4.34
CA PHE A 109 -7.02 -17.41 -3.49
C PHE A 109 -8.21 -17.93 -4.31
N VAL A 110 -8.73 -17.17 -5.26
CA VAL A 110 -9.84 -17.62 -6.11
C VAL A 110 -9.47 -18.92 -6.82
N LEU A 111 -8.27 -19.01 -7.39
CA LEU A 111 -7.78 -20.22 -8.04
C LEU A 111 -7.52 -21.35 -7.06
N CYS A 112 -6.95 -21.06 -5.89
CA CYS A 112 -6.73 -22.04 -4.85
C CYS A 112 -8.03 -22.74 -4.43
N PHE A 113 -9.08 -21.96 -4.17
CA PHE A 113 -10.37 -22.51 -3.75
C PHE A 113 -11.12 -23.17 -4.92
N SER A 114 -11.17 -22.54 -6.07
CA SER A 114 -11.89 -23.09 -7.23
C SER A 114 -11.28 -24.41 -7.74
N ARG A 115 -9.98 -24.62 -7.52
CA ARG A 115 -9.28 -25.87 -7.90
C ARG A 115 -9.11 -26.84 -6.73
N GLY A 116 -9.64 -26.53 -5.55
CA GLY A 116 -9.52 -27.41 -4.38
C GLY A 116 -8.10 -27.56 -3.83
N MET A 117 -7.18 -26.65 -4.15
CA MET A 117 -5.76 -26.75 -3.76
C MET A 117 -5.59 -26.80 -2.25
N HIS A 118 -6.46 -26.14 -1.48
CA HIS A 118 -6.44 -26.18 -0.01
C HIS A 118 -6.64 -27.59 0.55
N VAL A 119 -7.41 -28.46 -0.13
CA VAL A 119 -7.57 -29.89 0.25
C VAL A 119 -6.34 -30.67 -0.16
N PHE A 120 -5.84 -30.47 -1.39
CA PHE A 120 -4.68 -31.20 -1.89
C PHE A 120 -3.40 -30.88 -1.13
N PHE A 121 -3.20 -29.64 -0.68
CA PHE A 121 -2.05 -29.32 0.17
C PHE A 121 -2.09 -30.07 1.50
N ALA A 122 -3.26 -30.18 2.13
CA ALA A 122 -3.39 -30.97 3.37
C ALA A 122 -3.08 -32.45 3.13
N ASP A 123 -3.56 -33.03 2.04
CA ASP A 123 -3.26 -34.42 1.67
C ASP A 123 -1.77 -34.61 1.37
N GLN A 124 -1.14 -33.67 0.65
CA GLN A 124 0.29 -33.70 0.35
C GLN A 124 1.14 -33.68 1.65
N PHE A 125 0.81 -32.80 2.58
CA PHE A 125 1.50 -32.75 3.88
C PHE A 125 1.38 -34.06 4.66
N ASN A 126 0.23 -34.72 4.55
CA ASN A 126 -0.01 -36.03 5.21
C ASN A 126 0.43 -37.23 4.37
N GLN A 127 1.14 -37.02 3.24
CA GLN A 127 1.58 -38.06 2.31
C GLN A 127 0.42 -38.99 1.87
N LYS A 128 -0.76 -38.40 1.68
CA LYS A 128 -1.98 -39.12 1.27
C LYS A 128 -2.30 -38.75 -0.19
N TRP A 129 -2.72 -39.78 -0.92
CA TRP A 129 -3.33 -39.61 -2.23
C TRP A 129 -4.83 -39.83 -2.11
N THR A 130 -5.61 -38.75 -2.10
CA THR A 130 -7.07 -38.84 -2.04
C THR A 130 -7.64 -38.70 -3.42
N ASN A 131 -8.52 -39.63 -3.83
CA ASN A 131 -9.26 -39.47 -5.08
C ASN A 131 -10.29 -38.32 -4.88
N SER A 132 -10.05 -37.19 -5.48
CA SER A 132 -10.61 -35.89 -5.10
C SER A 132 -12.04 -35.65 -5.55
N GLY A 133 -12.61 -36.53 -6.38
CA GLY A 133 -13.92 -36.32 -6.99
C GLY A 133 -15.09 -36.11 -6.02
N GLU A 134 -14.94 -36.56 -4.77
CA GLU A 134 -15.99 -36.45 -3.76
C GLU A 134 -15.78 -35.35 -2.70
N LYS A 135 -14.53 -34.89 -2.52
CA LYS A 135 -14.16 -34.02 -1.38
C LYS A 135 -13.86 -32.57 -1.72
N SER A 136 -13.62 -32.27 -2.98
CA SER A 136 -13.38 -30.90 -3.41
C SER A 136 -14.09 -30.62 -4.73
N PRO A 137 -15.27 -30.03 -4.70
CA PRO A 137 -15.96 -29.61 -5.90
C PRO A 137 -15.10 -28.56 -6.62
N ALA A 138 -14.49 -28.96 -7.74
CA ALA A 138 -13.83 -27.99 -8.61
C ALA A 138 -14.90 -27.07 -9.19
N VAL A 139 -14.69 -25.77 -9.03
CA VAL A 139 -15.58 -24.74 -9.62
C VAL A 139 -15.03 -24.35 -10.98
N HIS A 140 -15.87 -24.45 -12.01
CA HIS A 140 -15.53 -24.00 -13.35
C HIS A 140 -15.78 -22.50 -13.46
N LEU A 141 -14.70 -21.70 -13.48
CA LEU A 141 -14.77 -20.24 -13.41
C LEU A 141 -15.64 -19.61 -14.52
N PRO A 142 -15.62 -20.07 -15.78
CA PRO A 142 -16.50 -19.52 -16.83
C PRO A 142 -18.00 -19.66 -16.57
N GLU A 143 -18.40 -20.57 -15.69
CA GLU A 143 -19.80 -20.74 -15.26
C GLU A 143 -20.13 -20.01 -13.95
N SER A 144 -19.18 -19.20 -13.47
CA SER A 144 -19.27 -18.54 -12.16
C SER A 144 -19.40 -17.03 -12.32
N THR A 145 -20.04 -16.41 -11.34
CA THR A 145 -20.18 -14.96 -11.22
C THR A 145 -19.29 -14.43 -10.10
N ALA A 146 -18.46 -13.45 -10.39
CA ALA A 146 -17.68 -12.71 -9.40
C ALA A 146 -18.45 -11.46 -8.99
N LEU A 147 -18.81 -11.36 -7.70
CA LEU A 147 -19.36 -10.15 -7.11
C LEU A 147 -18.21 -9.34 -6.48
N ILE A 148 -17.94 -8.15 -7.02
CA ILE A 148 -16.91 -7.23 -6.54
C ILE A 148 -17.59 -6.13 -5.73
N VAL A 149 -17.35 -6.12 -4.43
CA VAL A 149 -17.82 -5.07 -3.51
C VAL A 149 -16.67 -4.06 -3.32
N GLY A 150 -16.86 -2.86 -3.85
CA GLY A 150 -15.81 -1.84 -3.97
C GLY A 150 -15.05 -1.94 -5.30
N VAL A 151 -15.42 -1.11 -6.29
CA VAL A 151 -14.82 -1.10 -7.64
C VAL A 151 -13.77 0.01 -7.79
N GLY A 152 -13.04 0.31 -6.70
CA GLY A 152 -11.83 1.15 -6.74
C GLY A 152 -10.68 0.46 -7.51
N GLY A 153 -9.47 0.99 -7.43
CA GLY A 153 -8.33 0.49 -8.22
C GLY A 153 -8.08 -1.02 -8.11
N ILE A 154 -8.13 -1.58 -6.88
CA ILE A 154 -7.94 -3.03 -6.64
C ILE A 154 -9.14 -3.82 -7.18
N GLY A 155 -10.37 -3.38 -6.86
CA GLY A 155 -11.57 -4.07 -7.31
C GLY A 155 -11.69 -4.09 -8.83
N ALA A 156 -11.40 -2.99 -9.52
CA ALA A 156 -11.40 -2.91 -10.97
C ALA A 156 -10.34 -3.85 -11.61
N ALA A 157 -9.12 -3.88 -11.04
CA ALA A 157 -8.07 -4.80 -11.50
C ALA A 157 -8.49 -6.27 -11.28
N THR A 158 -9.08 -6.59 -10.12
CA THR A 158 -9.60 -7.93 -9.83
C THR A 158 -10.73 -8.33 -10.79
N ALA A 159 -11.66 -7.40 -11.06
CA ALA A 159 -12.75 -7.61 -12.02
C ALA A 159 -12.23 -7.95 -13.41
N LEU A 160 -11.18 -7.27 -13.85
CA LEU A 160 -10.53 -7.54 -15.13
C LEU A 160 -9.93 -8.95 -15.17
N HIS A 161 -9.24 -9.37 -14.11
CA HIS A 161 -8.72 -10.73 -14.01
C HIS A 161 -9.85 -11.77 -14.04
N CYS A 162 -10.93 -11.57 -13.29
CA CYS A 162 -12.09 -12.48 -13.31
C CYS A 162 -12.68 -12.62 -14.72
N LYS A 163 -12.80 -11.50 -15.47
CA LYS A 163 -13.23 -11.53 -16.87
C LYS A 163 -12.29 -12.33 -17.78
N HIS A 164 -10.99 -12.21 -17.60
CA HIS A 164 -10.01 -13.00 -18.37
C HIS A 164 -10.11 -14.51 -18.08
N PHE A 165 -10.60 -14.90 -16.91
CA PHE A 165 -10.94 -16.28 -16.58
C PHE A 165 -12.34 -16.70 -17.04
N GLY A 166 -13.04 -15.86 -17.81
CA GLY A 166 -14.35 -16.16 -18.39
C GLY A 166 -15.54 -15.97 -17.47
N MET A 167 -15.32 -15.44 -16.26
CA MET A 167 -16.39 -15.22 -15.28
C MET A 167 -17.33 -14.07 -15.70
N GLU A 168 -18.60 -14.18 -15.36
CA GLU A 168 -19.46 -13.00 -15.26
C GLU A 168 -18.99 -12.12 -14.08
N VAL A 169 -19.03 -10.79 -14.23
CA VAL A 169 -18.59 -9.87 -13.17
C VAL A 169 -19.66 -8.84 -12.88
N ILE A 170 -20.04 -8.77 -11.63
CA ILE A 170 -20.96 -7.76 -11.08
C ILE A 170 -20.19 -6.91 -10.08
N GLY A 171 -20.19 -5.58 -10.27
CA GLY A 171 -19.56 -4.62 -9.38
C GLY A 171 -20.59 -3.83 -8.56
N ILE A 172 -20.31 -3.60 -7.28
CA ILE A 172 -21.07 -2.69 -6.41
C ILE A 172 -20.08 -1.69 -5.82
N ASP A 173 -20.38 -0.41 -6.01
CA ASP A 173 -19.60 0.72 -5.45
C ASP A 173 -20.58 1.79 -4.97
N PRO A 174 -20.34 2.47 -3.80
CA PRO A 174 -21.23 3.50 -3.28
C PRO A 174 -21.28 4.75 -4.15
#